data_3977655921142522dd9e2d202b3bd50b
#
_entry.id   3977655921142522dd9e2d202b3bd50b
#
_cell.length_a   1.000
_cell.length_b   1.000
_cell.length_c   1.000
_cell.angle_alpha   90.00
_cell.angle_beta   90.00
_cell.angle_gamma   90.00
#
_symmetry.space_group_name_H-M   'P 1'
#
loop_
_entity.id
_entity.type
_entity.pdbx_description
1 polymer ?
#
loop_
_entity_poly.entity_id
_entity_poly.type
_entity_poly.pdbx_seq_one_letter_code
_entity_poly.pdbx_strand_id
1 'polypeptide(L)'
;MLLLEEKIHKKVVIVGIPGVGKTSLVTAIVEKISDTGIVVSVQSYGTLMFEEAKNFGVKDRDELRKLPVEKQKELQKNTAENISSLTYDIVFIDTNAFISTTEGFYPGLPNQVIQIIQPTHFIAISARPEEIYNRRMKDETRNRDKISIESIKKELAIQDSMLSTCSVLSGSPMKVILNNEGKIEEAANNVIKAIGV
;
A
#
# COMPACT_ATOMS: atom_id res chain seq x y z
N MET A 1 22.88 -23.84 -24.02
CA MET A 1 22.79 -23.25 -22.67
C MET A 1 21.42 -22.56 -22.62
N LEU A 2 20.40 -23.30 -22.17
CA LEU A 2 19.05 -22.76 -22.00
C LEU A 2 19.14 -21.70 -20.90
N LEU A 3 18.93 -20.42 -21.24
CA LEU A 3 18.61 -19.39 -20.27
C LEU A 3 17.33 -19.84 -19.60
N LEU A 4 17.41 -20.28 -18.35
CA LEU A 4 16.24 -20.42 -17.48
C LEU A 4 15.61 -19.02 -17.47
N GLU A 5 14.40 -18.89 -18.06
CA GLU A 5 13.59 -17.70 -17.87
C GLU A 5 13.42 -17.53 -16.35
N GLU A 6 14.12 -16.57 -15.78
CA GLU A 6 13.94 -16.24 -14.36
C GLU A 6 12.49 -15.85 -14.17
N LYS A 7 11.76 -16.70 -13.47
CA LYS A 7 10.36 -16.49 -13.20
C LYS A 7 10.23 -15.17 -12.44
N ILE A 8 9.58 -14.19 -13.03
CA ILE A 8 9.36 -12.89 -12.41
C ILE A 8 8.59 -13.14 -11.10
N HIS A 9 9.19 -12.79 -9.97
CA HIS A 9 8.55 -12.92 -8.67
C HIS A 9 8.71 -11.60 -7.91
N LYS A 10 7.71 -10.72 -8.06
CA LYS A 10 7.78 -9.37 -7.47
C LYS A 10 6.68 -9.19 -6.43
N LYS A 11 7.06 -8.77 -5.24
CA LYS A 11 6.16 -8.32 -4.18
C LYS A 11 6.30 -6.81 -4.05
N VAL A 12 5.33 -6.08 -4.59
CA VAL A 12 5.35 -4.63 -4.71
C VAL A 12 4.40 -4.03 -3.68
N VAL A 13 4.95 -3.39 -2.66
CA VAL A 13 4.15 -2.65 -1.70
C VAL A 13 3.77 -1.29 -2.28
N ILE A 14 2.46 -1.00 -2.33
CA ILE A 14 1.93 0.29 -2.77
C ILE A 14 1.26 0.97 -1.57
N VAL A 15 1.73 2.16 -1.24
CA VAL A 15 1.13 3.00 -0.21
C VAL A 15 0.63 4.31 -0.79
N GLY A 16 -0.33 4.92 -0.12
CA GLY A 16 -0.84 6.23 -0.48
C GLY A 16 -1.85 6.72 0.54
N ILE A 17 -1.72 7.98 0.96
CA ILE A 17 -2.70 8.60 1.84
C ILE A 17 -4.06 8.69 1.14
N PRO A 18 -5.18 8.77 1.89
CA PRO A 18 -6.50 8.92 1.28
C PRO A 18 -6.56 10.11 0.31
N GLY A 19 -7.18 9.93 -0.85
CA GLY A 19 -7.35 10.98 -1.87
C GLY A 19 -6.24 11.08 -2.92
N VAL A 20 -5.14 10.31 -2.82
CA VAL A 20 -4.10 10.27 -3.86
C VAL A 20 -4.53 9.49 -5.12
N GLY A 21 -5.66 8.76 -5.08
CA GLY A 21 -6.15 7.96 -6.21
C GLY A 21 -5.48 6.60 -6.35
N LYS A 22 -5.01 6.02 -5.24
CA LYS A 22 -4.29 4.73 -5.22
C LYS A 22 -5.08 3.60 -5.88
N THR A 23 -6.35 3.42 -5.54
CA THR A 23 -7.20 2.34 -6.08
C THR A 23 -7.33 2.43 -7.61
N SER A 24 -7.67 3.60 -8.14
CA SER A 24 -7.78 3.82 -9.59
C SER A 24 -6.45 3.58 -10.31
N LEU A 25 -5.35 4.00 -9.70
CA LEU A 25 -4.02 3.79 -10.28
C LEU A 25 -3.65 2.30 -10.30
N VAL A 26 -3.92 1.56 -9.22
CA VAL A 26 -3.66 0.10 -9.17
C VAL A 26 -4.49 -0.62 -10.24
N THR A 27 -5.76 -0.25 -10.45
CA THR A 27 -6.59 -0.78 -11.53
C THR A 27 -5.95 -0.54 -12.91
N ALA A 28 -5.54 0.70 -13.19
CA ALA A 28 -4.89 1.04 -14.47
C ALA A 28 -3.56 0.29 -14.70
N ILE A 29 -2.79 0.05 -13.63
CA ILE A 29 -1.55 -0.75 -13.70
C ILE A 29 -1.87 -2.19 -14.06
N VAL A 30 -2.85 -2.81 -13.38
CA VAL A 30 -3.24 -4.20 -13.60
C VAL A 30 -3.76 -4.40 -15.03
N GLU A 31 -4.63 -3.50 -15.52
CA GLU A 31 -5.13 -3.53 -16.89
C GLU A 31 -3.99 -3.53 -17.91
N LYS A 32 -3.00 -2.64 -17.75
CA LYS A 32 -1.84 -2.56 -18.66
C LYS A 32 -0.95 -3.81 -18.62
N ILE A 33 -0.74 -4.39 -17.45
CA ILE A 33 0.11 -5.59 -17.30
C ILE A 33 -0.62 -6.83 -17.82
N SER A 34 -1.94 -6.90 -17.70
CA SER A 34 -2.74 -8.06 -18.14
C SER A 34 -2.52 -8.40 -19.62
N ASP A 35 -2.25 -7.40 -20.46
CA ASP A 35 -2.00 -7.58 -21.89
C ASP A 35 -0.63 -8.22 -22.18
N THR A 36 0.25 -8.32 -21.19
CA THR A 36 1.62 -8.84 -21.35
C THR A 36 1.74 -10.34 -21.04
N GLY A 37 0.67 -10.99 -20.56
CA GLY A 37 0.67 -12.39 -20.12
C GLY A 37 1.25 -12.61 -18.71
N ILE A 38 1.65 -11.56 -18.02
CA ILE A 38 2.12 -11.60 -16.63
C ILE A 38 0.93 -11.77 -15.68
N VAL A 39 0.99 -12.74 -14.78
CA VAL A 39 -0.08 -13.03 -13.83
C VAL A 39 0.07 -12.16 -12.59
N VAL A 40 -0.91 -11.28 -12.38
CA VAL A 40 -0.88 -10.28 -11.30
C VAL A 40 -1.94 -10.58 -10.24
N SER A 41 -1.59 -10.39 -8.98
CA SER A 41 -2.52 -10.38 -7.86
C SER A 41 -2.46 -9.06 -7.11
N VAL A 42 -3.61 -8.53 -6.68
CA VAL A 42 -3.71 -7.34 -5.84
C VAL A 42 -4.28 -7.74 -4.48
N GLN A 43 -3.52 -7.52 -3.43
CA GLN A 43 -3.88 -7.87 -2.07
C GLN A 43 -4.04 -6.60 -1.22
N SER A 44 -5.24 -6.36 -0.69
CA SER A 44 -5.45 -5.30 0.30
C SER A 44 -5.11 -5.80 1.69
N TYR A 45 -3.93 -5.43 2.19
CA TYR A 45 -3.43 -5.88 3.49
C TYR A 45 -4.42 -5.64 4.64
N GLY A 46 -4.98 -4.43 4.68
CA GLY A 46 -5.96 -4.08 5.72
C GLY A 46 -7.28 -4.84 5.61
N THR A 47 -7.68 -5.25 4.41
CA THR A 47 -8.87 -6.08 4.20
C THR A 47 -8.62 -7.51 4.63
N LEU A 48 -7.50 -8.10 4.23
CA LEU A 48 -7.11 -9.45 4.64
C LEU A 48 -6.97 -9.56 6.16
N MET A 49 -6.32 -8.58 6.79
CA MET A 49 -6.20 -8.54 8.24
C MET A 49 -7.57 -8.45 8.93
N PHE A 50 -8.51 -7.70 8.36
CA PHE A 50 -9.86 -7.61 8.90
C PHE A 50 -10.67 -8.91 8.71
N GLU A 51 -10.57 -9.56 7.54
CA GLU A 51 -11.21 -10.85 7.31
C GLU A 51 -10.72 -11.92 8.30
N GLU A 52 -9.43 -11.93 8.57
CA GLU A 52 -8.87 -12.83 9.57
C GLU A 52 -9.35 -12.50 11.00
N ALA A 53 -9.46 -11.21 11.32
CA ALA A 53 -9.94 -10.75 12.63
C ALA A 53 -11.40 -11.14 12.90
N LYS A 54 -12.23 -11.34 11.87
CA LYS A 54 -13.61 -11.84 12.03
C LYS A 54 -13.64 -13.21 12.72
N ASN A 55 -12.64 -14.06 12.53
CA ASN A 55 -12.52 -15.35 13.20
C ASN A 55 -12.38 -15.20 14.73
N PHE A 56 -12.00 -14.00 15.20
CA PHE A 56 -11.90 -13.64 16.62
C PHE A 56 -13.08 -12.79 17.10
N GLY A 57 -14.17 -12.73 16.32
CA GLY A 57 -15.38 -12.01 16.66
C GLY A 57 -15.35 -10.51 16.42
N VAL A 58 -14.32 -9.98 15.74
CA VAL A 58 -14.23 -8.56 15.38
C VAL A 58 -15.25 -8.23 14.30
N LYS A 59 -16.11 -7.23 14.55
CA LYS A 59 -17.24 -6.89 13.67
C LYS A 59 -16.91 -5.76 12.68
N ASP A 60 -16.03 -4.86 13.07
CA ASP A 60 -15.63 -3.71 12.25
C ASP A 60 -14.14 -3.35 12.42
N ARG A 61 -13.66 -2.43 11.59
CA ARG A 61 -12.26 -2.00 11.61
C ARG A 61 -11.88 -1.17 12.84
N ASP A 62 -12.84 -0.59 13.54
CA ASP A 62 -12.59 0.18 14.76
C ASP A 62 -12.39 -0.76 15.95
N GLU A 63 -13.14 -1.87 16.01
CA GLU A 63 -12.90 -2.95 16.96
C GLU A 63 -11.50 -3.58 16.76
N LEU A 64 -11.08 -3.79 15.48
CA LEU A 64 -9.76 -4.30 15.18
C LEU A 64 -8.65 -3.43 15.80
N ARG A 65 -8.78 -2.11 15.75
CA ARG A 65 -7.81 -1.16 16.32
C ARG A 65 -7.78 -1.18 17.85
N LYS A 66 -8.86 -1.65 18.49
CA LYS A 66 -8.98 -1.75 19.96
C LYS A 66 -8.52 -3.09 20.51
N LEU A 67 -8.16 -4.04 19.65
CA LEU A 67 -7.62 -5.32 20.10
C LEU A 67 -6.31 -5.12 20.90
N PRO A 68 -6.04 -6.01 21.87
CA PRO A 68 -4.72 -6.03 22.52
C PRO A 68 -3.59 -6.05 21.50
N VAL A 69 -2.49 -5.35 21.80
CA VAL A 69 -1.35 -5.18 20.88
C VAL A 69 -0.81 -6.53 20.41
N GLU A 70 -0.72 -7.52 21.30
CA GLU A 70 -0.24 -8.87 20.94
C GLU A 70 -1.15 -9.55 19.93
N LYS A 71 -2.48 -9.33 20.04
CA LYS A 71 -3.44 -9.89 19.07
C LYS A 71 -3.35 -9.19 17.72
N GLN A 72 -3.13 -7.87 17.74
CA GLN A 72 -2.88 -7.13 16.50
C GLN A 72 -1.60 -7.62 15.80
N LYS A 73 -0.52 -7.88 16.55
CA LYS A 73 0.73 -8.41 16.00
C LYS A 73 0.55 -9.82 15.41
N GLU A 74 -0.23 -10.69 16.09
CA GLU A 74 -0.57 -12.02 15.58
C GLU A 74 -1.31 -11.94 14.24
N LEU A 75 -2.36 -11.11 14.16
CA LEU A 75 -3.10 -10.88 12.92
C LEU A 75 -2.22 -10.32 11.80
N GLN A 76 -1.35 -9.37 12.12
CA GLN A 76 -0.39 -8.81 11.17
C GLN A 76 0.56 -9.89 10.63
N LYS A 77 1.07 -10.75 11.51
CA LYS A 77 1.95 -11.85 11.14
C LYS A 77 1.24 -12.82 10.20
N ASN A 78 0.07 -13.34 10.59
CA ASN A 78 -0.69 -14.30 9.80
C ASN A 78 -1.05 -13.75 8.41
N THR A 79 -1.51 -12.48 8.35
CA THR A 79 -1.78 -11.80 7.08
C THR A 79 -0.52 -11.71 6.21
N ALA A 80 0.62 -11.41 6.80
CA ALA A 80 1.89 -11.34 6.08
C ALA A 80 2.33 -12.71 5.54
N GLU A 81 2.16 -13.77 6.33
CA GLU A 81 2.44 -15.16 5.92
C GLU A 81 1.54 -15.59 4.76
N ASN A 82 0.24 -15.29 4.82
CA ASN A 82 -0.70 -15.55 3.72
C ASN A 82 -0.28 -14.85 2.42
N ILE A 83 0.10 -13.57 2.48
CA ILE A 83 0.58 -12.84 1.32
C ILE A 83 1.92 -13.41 0.82
N SER A 84 2.82 -13.78 1.74
CA SER A 84 4.13 -14.31 1.41
C SER A 84 4.06 -15.63 0.65
N SER A 85 3.04 -16.45 0.89
CA SER A 85 2.82 -17.76 0.24
C SER A 85 2.25 -17.66 -1.18
N LEU A 86 1.84 -16.49 -1.64
CA LEU A 86 1.27 -16.30 -2.98
C LEU A 86 2.34 -16.49 -4.07
N THR A 87 2.00 -17.23 -5.13
CA THR A 87 2.91 -17.64 -6.21
C THR A 87 2.62 -16.96 -7.55
N TYR A 88 2.10 -15.74 -7.52
CA TYR A 88 1.89 -14.91 -8.73
C TYR A 88 3.20 -14.30 -9.23
N ASP A 89 3.26 -13.94 -10.49
CA ASP A 89 4.43 -13.25 -11.05
C ASP A 89 4.63 -11.89 -10.39
N ILE A 90 3.53 -11.16 -10.15
CA ILE A 90 3.53 -9.91 -9.39
C ILE A 90 2.41 -9.92 -8.35
N VAL A 91 2.76 -9.65 -7.10
CA VAL A 91 1.81 -9.39 -6.02
C VAL A 91 1.89 -7.92 -5.64
N PHE A 92 0.86 -7.14 -5.97
CA PHE A 92 0.70 -5.80 -5.43
C PHE A 92 0.05 -5.87 -4.04
N ILE A 93 0.70 -5.25 -3.07
CA ILE A 93 0.25 -5.19 -1.68
C ILE A 93 -0.21 -3.77 -1.39
N ASP A 94 -1.54 -3.58 -1.47
CA ASP A 94 -2.19 -2.31 -1.18
C ASP A 94 -2.32 -2.10 0.32
N THR A 95 -1.62 -1.11 0.86
CA THR A 95 -1.61 -0.80 2.29
C THR A 95 -1.44 0.70 2.54
N ASN A 96 -1.37 1.07 3.82
CA ASN A 96 -1.00 2.42 4.27
C ASN A 96 0.40 2.38 4.88
N ALA A 97 1.21 3.42 4.68
CA ALA A 97 2.51 3.54 5.34
C ALA A 97 2.36 3.72 6.85
N PHE A 98 1.26 4.35 7.28
CA PHE A 98 0.95 4.60 8.69
C PHE A 98 -0.56 4.55 8.97
N ILE A 99 -0.88 4.39 10.25
CA ILE A 99 -2.22 4.52 10.81
C ILE A 99 -2.19 5.70 11.79
N SER A 100 -3.04 6.70 11.55
CA SER A 100 -3.18 7.84 12.46
C SER A 100 -4.09 7.49 13.64
N THR A 101 -3.64 7.79 14.86
CA THR A 101 -4.38 7.60 16.10
C THR A 101 -4.25 8.83 16.98
N THR A 102 -4.94 8.83 18.13
CA THR A 102 -4.79 9.88 19.16
C THR A 102 -3.41 9.91 19.80
N GLU A 103 -2.70 8.77 19.78
CA GLU A 103 -1.36 8.63 20.36
C GLU A 103 -0.25 9.00 19.35
N GLY A 104 -0.59 9.13 18.06
CA GLY A 104 0.36 9.45 16.99
C GLY A 104 0.21 8.59 15.76
N PHE A 105 1.30 8.39 15.03
CA PHE A 105 1.34 7.63 13.79
C PHE A 105 1.98 6.27 14.03
N TYR A 106 1.19 5.21 13.92
CA TYR A 106 1.68 3.84 13.99
C TYR A 106 2.11 3.35 12.60
N PRO A 107 3.19 2.56 12.49
CA PRO A 107 3.62 2.00 11.22
C PRO A 107 2.56 1.04 10.65
N GLY A 108 2.18 1.24 9.40
CA GLY A 108 1.30 0.33 8.66
C GLY A 108 2.02 -0.94 8.21
N LEU A 109 3.36 -0.88 8.15
CA LEU A 109 4.26 -1.97 7.81
C LEU A 109 5.33 -2.11 8.91
N PRO A 110 5.03 -2.77 10.03
CA PRO A 110 6.03 -3.06 11.06
C PRO A 110 7.16 -3.93 10.53
N ASN A 111 8.33 -3.86 11.16
CA ASN A 111 9.51 -4.62 10.74
C ASN A 111 9.23 -6.12 10.57
N GLN A 112 8.49 -6.73 11.49
CA GLN A 112 8.10 -8.15 11.39
C GLN A 112 7.36 -8.45 10.08
N VAL A 113 6.44 -7.59 9.65
CA VAL A 113 5.69 -7.73 8.39
C VAL A 113 6.61 -7.65 7.19
N ILE A 114 7.55 -6.69 7.19
CA ILE A 114 8.56 -6.54 6.12
C ILE A 114 9.43 -7.79 6.01
N GLN A 115 9.88 -8.33 7.12
CA GLN A 115 10.71 -9.55 7.18
C GLN A 115 9.99 -10.78 6.62
N ILE A 116 8.68 -10.91 6.83
CA ILE A 116 7.88 -12.04 6.34
C ILE A 116 7.54 -11.87 4.86
N ILE A 117 7.06 -10.70 4.47
CA ILE A 117 6.64 -10.44 3.08
C ILE A 117 7.85 -10.41 2.15
N GLN A 118 8.96 -9.84 2.58
CA GLN A 118 10.15 -9.58 1.76
C GLN A 118 9.80 -8.82 0.47
N PRO A 119 9.31 -7.57 0.58
CA PRO A 119 8.95 -6.79 -0.59
C PRO A 119 10.17 -6.58 -1.50
N THR A 120 9.95 -6.62 -2.81
CA THR A 120 10.99 -6.32 -3.81
C THR A 120 11.02 -4.85 -4.18
N HIS A 121 9.91 -4.14 -4.00
CA HIS A 121 9.77 -2.73 -4.32
C HIS A 121 8.77 -2.05 -3.38
N PHE A 122 9.01 -0.77 -3.12
CA PHE A 122 8.08 0.13 -2.44
C PHE A 122 7.67 1.27 -3.36
N ILE A 123 6.38 1.48 -3.53
CA ILE A 123 5.81 2.55 -4.33
C ILE A 123 4.96 3.45 -3.45
N ALA A 124 5.37 4.72 -3.30
CA ALA A 124 4.59 5.75 -2.64
C ALA A 124 3.77 6.51 -3.68
N ILE A 125 2.45 6.43 -3.63
CA ILE A 125 1.59 7.25 -4.48
C ILE A 125 1.38 8.60 -3.80
N SER A 126 1.65 9.65 -4.54
CA SER A 126 1.50 11.04 -4.13
C SER A 126 0.72 11.83 -5.17
N ALA A 127 0.25 13.02 -4.83
CA ALA A 127 -0.32 14.01 -5.73
C ALA A 127 -0.12 15.41 -5.13
N ARG A 128 -0.44 16.46 -5.87
CA ARG A 128 -0.39 17.82 -5.32
C ARG A 128 -1.33 17.93 -4.11
N PRO A 129 -0.92 18.56 -3.01
CA PRO A 129 -1.76 18.66 -1.80
C PRO A 129 -3.13 19.29 -2.07
N GLU A 130 -3.20 20.26 -2.99
CA GLU A 130 -4.43 20.93 -3.41
C GLU A 130 -5.39 19.97 -4.14
N GLU A 131 -4.84 19.07 -4.98
CA GLU A 131 -5.64 18.06 -5.68
C GLU A 131 -6.17 17.01 -4.70
N ILE A 132 -5.34 16.58 -3.74
CA ILE A 132 -5.76 15.67 -2.67
C ILE A 132 -6.86 16.31 -1.82
N TYR A 133 -6.71 17.58 -1.47
CA TYR A 133 -7.72 18.34 -0.73
C TYR A 133 -9.05 18.37 -1.49
N ASN A 134 -9.03 18.73 -2.77
CA ASN A 134 -10.24 18.81 -3.60
C ASN A 134 -10.92 17.43 -3.75
N ARG A 135 -10.14 16.35 -3.93
CA ARG A 135 -10.67 14.98 -4.01
C ARG A 135 -11.30 14.55 -2.68
N ARG A 136 -10.69 14.91 -1.55
CA ARG A 136 -11.22 14.60 -0.22
C ARG A 136 -12.49 15.39 0.09
N MET A 137 -12.60 16.62 -0.39
CA MET A 137 -13.80 17.45 -0.20
C MET A 137 -15.00 16.97 -1.03
N LYS A 138 -14.76 16.34 -2.18
CA LYS A 138 -15.80 15.72 -3.02
C LYS A 138 -16.25 14.33 -2.51
N ASP A 139 -15.52 13.71 -1.60
CA ASP A 139 -15.84 12.38 -1.05
C ASP A 139 -16.79 12.51 0.14
N GLU A 140 -18.10 12.49 -0.13
CA GLU A 140 -19.16 12.59 0.87
C GLU A 140 -19.27 11.34 1.78
N THR A 141 -18.58 10.24 1.43
CA THR A 141 -18.69 8.97 2.16
C THR A 141 -17.93 8.95 3.49
N ARG A 142 -17.10 9.96 3.76
CA ARG A 142 -16.27 10.04 4.95
C ARG A 142 -16.39 11.38 5.63
N ASN A 143 -16.95 11.38 6.84
CA ASN A 143 -16.94 12.56 7.72
C ASN A 143 -15.48 12.84 8.15
N ARG A 144 -14.91 13.96 7.67
CA ARG A 144 -13.51 14.32 7.95
C ARG A 144 -13.46 15.71 8.57
N ASP A 145 -13.45 15.76 9.89
CA ASP A 145 -13.19 16.99 10.62
C ASP A 145 -11.78 17.51 10.30
N LYS A 146 -11.69 18.81 9.98
CA LYS A 146 -10.45 19.59 9.85
C LYS A 146 -9.42 19.07 8.85
N ILE A 147 -9.80 18.88 7.59
CA ILE A 147 -8.84 18.70 6.51
C ILE A 147 -8.27 20.05 6.12
N SER A 148 -6.94 20.18 6.09
CA SER A 148 -6.24 21.34 5.55
C SER A 148 -5.13 20.89 4.62
N ILE A 149 -4.69 21.78 3.72
CA ILE A 149 -3.55 21.52 2.83
C ILE A 149 -2.29 21.21 3.67
N GLU A 150 -2.10 21.91 4.80
CA GLU A 150 -0.96 21.68 5.69
C GLU A 150 -1.02 20.29 6.36
N SER A 151 -2.20 19.81 6.75
CA SER A 151 -2.35 18.45 7.27
C SER A 151 -2.03 17.39 6.22
N ILE A 152 -2.40 17.63 4.96
CA ILE A 152 -2.09 16.75 3.83
C ILE A 152 -0.58 16.72 3.56
N LYS A 153 0.10 17.86 3.56
CA LYS A 153 1.56 17.93 3.43
C LYS A 153 2.26 17.15 4.53
N LYS A 154 1.78 17.27 5.78
CA LYS A 154 2.30 16.49 6.91
C LYS A 154 2.10 15.00 6.72
N GLU A 155 0.93 14.57 6.30
CA GLU A 155 0.65 13.14 6.03
C GLU A 155 1.55 12.58 4.93
N LEU A 156 1.78 13.32 3.84
CA LEU A 156 2.71 12.93 2.77
C LEU A 156 4.14 12.79 3.29
N ALA A 157 4.62 13.76 4.07
CA ALA A 157 5.97 13.71 4.64
C ALA A 157 6.15 12.51 5.59
N ILE A 158 5.14 12.19 6.41
CA ILE A 158 5.15 11.02 7.29
C ILE A 158 5.13 9.73 6.49
N GLN A 159 4.30 9.63 5.44
CA GLN A 159 4.29 8.50 4.52
C GLN A 159 5.67 8.23 3.95
N ASP A 160 6.31 9.26 3.40
CA ASP A 160 7.62 9.14 2.76
C ASP A 160 8.70 8.73 3.77
N SER A 161 8.68 9.31 4.98
CA SER A 161 9.61 8.97 6.05
C SER A 161 9.47 7.51 6.50
N MET A 162 8.24 7.03 6.71
CA MET A 162 8.00 5.65 7.12
C MET A 162 8.33 4.66 6.02
N LEU A 163 8.00 4.98 4.75
CA LEU A 163 8.31 4.09 3.65
C LEU A 163 9.81 4.04 3.35
N SER A 164 10.52 5.15 3.49
CA SER A 164 11.98 5.19 3.41
C SER A 164 12.63 4.28 4.44
N THR A 165 12.09 4.25 5.66
CA THR A 165 12.55 3.33 6.71
C THR A 165 12.32 1.86 6.29
N CYS A 166 11.15 1.54 5.72
CA CYS A 166 10.88 0.20 5.19
C CYS A 166 11.87 -0.20 4.10
N SER A 167 12.19 0.72 3.19
CA SER A 167 13.19 0.53 2.12
C SER A 167 14.57 0.21 2.68
N VAL A 168 15.04 0.97 3.66
CA VAL A 168 16.34 0.75 4.32
C VAL A 168 16.38 -0.60 5.04
N LEU A 169 15.31 -0.96 5.78
CA LEU A 169 15.24 -2.21 6.54
C LEU A 169 15.20 -3.46 5.65
N SER A 170 14.62 -3.38 4.46
CA SER A 170 14.49 -4.49 3.53
C SER A 170 15.62 -4.55 2.49
N GLY A 171 16.32 -3.45 2.24
CA GLY A 171 17.26 -3.30 1.14
C GLY A 171 16.57 -3.14 -0.24
N SER A 172 15.26 -2.92 -0.28
CA SER A 172 14.48 -2.83 -1.52
C SER A 172 14.25 -1.38 -1.95
N PRO A 173 14.28 -1.07 -3.26
CA PRO A 173 14.14 0.28 -3.75
C PRO A 173 12.76 0.88 -3.45
N MET A 174 12.74 2.18 -3.19
CA MET A 174 11.54 2.98 -3.04
C MET A 174 11.41 3.99 -4.18
N LYS A 175 10.19 4.16 -4.71
CA LYS A 175 9.88 5.17 -5.73
C LYS A 175 8.63 5.95 -5.32
N VAL A 176 8.69 7.29 -5.40
CA VAL A 176 7.51 8.16 -5.30
C VAL A 176 6.95 8.39 -6.69
N ILE A 177 5.66 8.13 -6.87
CA ILE A 177 4.93 8.29 -8.13
C ILE A 177 3.85 9.36 -7.96
N LEU A 178 3.87 10.37 -8.82
CA LEU A 178 2.88 11.44 -8.82
C LEU A 178 1.66 11.04 -9.66
N ASN A 179 0.50 10.95 -9.02
CA ASN A 179 -0.79 10.70 -9.65
C ASN A 179 -1.65 11.99 -9.68
N ASN A 180 -1.16 12.97 -10.42
CA ASN A 180 -1.86 14.24 -10.62
C ASN A 180 -3.10 14.08 -11.50
N GLU A 181 -4.01 15.04 -11.43
CA GLU A 181 -5.26 15.02 -12.20
C GLU A 181 -5.00 14.88 -13.70
N GLY A 182 -5.73 13.98 -14.35
CA GLY A 182 -5.56 13.67 -15.78
C GLY A 182 -4.28 12.92 -16.16
N LYS A 183 -3.46 12.46 -15.18
CA LYS A 183 -2.14 11.84 -15.42
C LYS A 183 -2.04 10.38 -14.99
N ILE A 184 -3.17 9.70 -14.83
CA ILE A 184 -3.22 8.32 -14.33
C ILE A 184 -2.43 7.36 -15.23
N GLU A 185 -2.50 7.52 -16.55
CA GLU A 185 -1.78 6.70 -17.52
C GLU A 185 -0.26 6.86 -17.40
N GLU A 186 0.20 8.11 -17.25
CA GLU A 186 1.60 8.42 -17.03
C GLU A 186 2.09 7.84 -15.70
N ALA A 187 1.29 7.98 -14.65
CA ALA A 187 1.58 7.41 -13.34
C ALA A 187 1.67 5.88 -13.38
N ALA A 188 0.74 5.20 -14.08
CA ALA A 188 0.76 3.75 -14.26
C ALA A 188 2.02 3.28 -14.99
N ASN A 189 2.38 3.94 -16.10
CA ASN A 189 3.61 3.63 -16.83
C ASN A 189 4.87 3.84 -15.97
N ASN A 190 4.88 4.87 -15.13
CA ASN A 190 5.99 5.12 -14.20
C ASN A 190 6.12 4.04 -13.13
N VAL A 191 5.01 3.47 -12.64
CA VAL A 191 5.04 2.31 -11.72
C VAL A 191 5.60 1.08 -12.44
N ILE A 192 5.06 0.74 -13.61
CA ILE A 192 5.48 -0.41 -14.43
C ILE A 192 6.99 -0.34 -14.70
N LYS A 193 7.47 0.82 -15.17
CA LYS A 193 8.89 1.05 -15.37
C LYS A 193 9.72 0.92 -14.08
N ALA A 194 9.20 1.42 -12.95
CA ALA A 194 9.91 1.36 -11.67
C ALA A 194 10.09 -0.06 -11.16
N ILE A 195 9.15 -0.94 -11.44
CA ILE A 195 9.23 -2.36 -11.05
C ILE A 195 9.89 -3.24 -12.12
N GLY A 196 10.30 -2.67 -13.27
CA GLY A 196 11.03 -3.36 -14.32
C GLY A 196 10.19 -4.43 -15.04
N VAL A 197 9.02 -4.03 -15.50
CA VAL A 197 8.10 -4.87 -16.30
C VAL A 197 7.70 -4.13 -17.56
#